data_0b2d0b921d5dd35174d4385ff8532648
#
_entry.id   0b2d0b921d5dd35174d4385ff8532648
#
_cell.length_a   1.000
_cell.length_b   1.000
_cell.length_c   1.000
_cell.angle_alpha   90.00
_cell.angle_beta   90.00
_cell.angle_gamma   90.00
#
_symmetry.space_group_name_H-M   'P 1'
#
loop_
_entity.id
_entity.type
_entity.pdbx_description
1 polymer ?
#
loop_
_entity_poly.entity_id
_entity_poly.type
_entity_poly.pdbx_seq_one_letter_code
_entity_poly.pdbx_strand_id
1 'polypeptide(L)'
;MYKRQPLRSVFVQGANYKTLTNKSLNFSQNIYWPLNNLYSGYNTSYAATYGNWVQLVDQFTSQPIWLPFSAFAAAVFTNNDAVAYPWGAPAGLNRGVITGITDIAINPQQKQRDLLYKIAVNPVVNFPNEGFTIYGQKTLLAAPSAFDRINVRRLFLFLEKSVLNTTKFFVFEPNTTFTQNRLVNTIKPVFDLAKNTQGVYDYLIVCNATNNTPDVVDDNSLVVDIYIKPVRTAEFILVNFYATKTSQNFQELLQ
;
A
#
# COMPACT_ATOMS: atom_id res chain seq x y z
N MET A 1 14.94 14.56 -13.79
CA MET A 1 13.49 14.88 -13.84
C MET A 1 12.71 13.59 -13.64
N TYR A 2 12.37 13.21 -12.41
CA TYR A 2 11.64 11.96 -12.12
C TYR A 2 10.17 12.16 -12.47
N LYS A 3 9.68 11.44 -13.48
CA LYS A 3 8.25 11.37 -13.79
C LYS A 3 7.55 10.62 -12.66
N ARG A 4 6.86 11.35 -11.78
CA ARG A 4 5.99 10.80 -10.76
C ARG A 4 4.80 10.13 -11.44
N GLN A 5 4.71 8.82 -11.34
CA GLN A 5 3.48 8.13 -11.71
C GLN A 5 2.65 7.91 -10.44
N PRO A 6 1.43 8.40 -10.37
CA PRO A 6 0.51 8.08 -9.28
C PRO A 6 0.24 6.59 -9.26
N LEU A 7 -0.01 6.04 -8.09
CA LEU A 7 -0.46 4.66 -7.94
C LEU A 7 -1.72 4.48 -8.78
N ARG A 8 -1.64 3.67 -9.84
CA ARG A 8 -2.78 3.37 -10.71
C ARG A 8 -3.37 2.04 -10.31
N SER A 9 -4.67 2.02 -10.03
CA SER A 9 -5.42 0.77 -10.03
C SER A 9 -5.55 0.31 -11.49
N VAL A 10 -5.04 -0.88 -11.79
CA VAL A 10 -5.15 -1.46 -13.12
C VAL A 10 -6.47 -2.22 -13.20
N PHE A 11 -7.28 -1.89 -14.20
CA PHE A 11 -8.53 -2.60 -14.46
C PHE A 11 -8.25 -4.05 -14.84
N VAL A 12 -9.09 -4.96 -14.37
CA VAL A 12 -9.15 -6.32 -14.89
C VAL A 12 -9.75 -6.26 -16.31
N GLN A 13 -8.91 -5.91 -17.29
CA GLN A 13 -9.30 -6.05 -18.69
C GLN A 13 -9.15 -7.52 -19.09
N GLY A 14 -10.21 -8.12 -19.56
CA GLY A 14 -10.16 -9.48 -20.13
C GLY A 14 -11.17 -10.46 -19.53
N ALA A 15 -11.71 -10.22 -18.35
CA ALA A 15 -12.87 -10.96 -17.88
C ALA A 15 -14.11 -10.11 -18.06
N ASN A 16 -14.99 -10.48 -18.98
CA ASN A 16 -16.30 -9.87 -19.12
C ASN A 16 -17.07 -10.11 -17.79
N TYR A 17 -17.72 -9.08 -17.24
CA TYR A 17 -18.50 -9.23 -15.99
C TYR A 17 -19.53 -10.37 -16.08
N LYS A 18 -20.12 -10.64 -17.25
CA LYS A 18 -21.01 -11.78 -17.50
C LYS A 18 -20.33 -13.11 -17.22
N THR A 19 -19.05 -13.21 -17.50
CA THR A 19 -18.24 -14.39 -17.22
C THR A 19 -17.97 -14.52 -15.73
N LEU A 20 -17.73 -13.42 -15.03
CA LEU A 20 -17.44 -13.39 -13.59
C LEU A 20 -18.69 -13.61 -12.71
N THR A 21 -19.85 -13.20 -13.19
CA THR A 21 -21.13 -13.37 -12.45
C THR A 21 -21.79 -14.72 -12.63
N ASN A 22 -21.30 -15.55 -13.55
CA ASN A 22 -21.84 -16.89 -13.75
C ASN A 22 -21.23 -17.85 -12.68
N LYS A 23 -22.06 -18.27 -11.72
CA LYS A 23 -21.66 -19.11 -10.57
C LYS A 23 -21.10 -20.50 -10.94
N SER A 24 -21.25 -20.93 -12.19
CA SER A 24 -20.71 -22.22 -12.67
C SER A 24 -19.25 -22.16 -13.13
N LEU A 25 -18.57 -21.01 -13.03
CA LEU A 25 -17.24 -20.82 -13.59
C LEU A 25 -16.14 -21.42 -12.71
N ASN A 26 -15.20 -22.08 -13.36
CA ASN A 26 -13.99 -22.59 -12.73
C ASN A 26 -13.05 -21.42 -12.42
N PHE A 27 -12.78 -21.18 -11.14
CA PHE A 27 -11.91 -20.11 -10.66
C PHE A 27 -10.54 -20.09 -11.37
N SER A 28 -9.91 -21.26 -11.54
CA SER A 28 -8.60 -21.37 -12.17
C SER A 28 -8.60 -20.92 -13.62
N GLN A 29 -9.58 -21.34 -14.41
CA GLN A 29 -9.62 -21.06 -15.85
C GLN A 29 -10.13 -19.65 -16.17
N ASN A 30 -11.09 -19.16 -15.40
CA ASN A 30 -11.81 -17.94 -15.77
C ASN A 30 -11.32 -16.70 -15.03
N ILE A 31 -10.56 -16.84 -13.94
CA ILE A 31 -10.07 -15.74 -13.13
C ILE A 31 -8.54 -15.77 -13.00
N TYR A 32 -8.00 -16.85 -12.43
CA TYR A 32 -6.57 -16.92 -12.14
C TYR A 32 -5.71 -16.85 -13.41
N TRP A 33 -6.02 -17.68 -14.43
CA TRP A 33 -5.25 -17.72 -15.68
C TRP A 33 -5.23 -16.38 -16.43
N PRO A 34 -6.37 -15.73 -16.72
CA PRO A 34 -6.37 -14.44 -17.38
C PRO A 34 -5.63 -13.37 -16.62
N LEU A 35 -5.77 -13.31 -15.28
CA LEU A 35 -5.08 -12.34 -14.45
C LEU A 35 -3.57 -12.59 -14.42
N ASN A 36 -3.14 -13.84 -14.26
CA ASN A 36 -1.73 -14.19 -14.28
C ASN A 36 -1.05 -13.82 -15.61
N ASN A 37 -1.67 -14.11 -16.74
CA ASN A 37 -1.15 -13.77 -18.04
C ASN A 37 -1.12 -12.25 -18.29
N LEU A 38 -2.15 -11.53 -17.83
CA LEU A 38 -2.24 -10.08 -18.02
C LEU A 38 -1.18 -9.33 -17.20
N TYR A 39 -0.89 -9.79 -15.98
CA TYR A 39 -0.02 -9.06 -15.05
C TYR A 39 1.40 -9.58 -14.96
N SER A 40 1.70 -10.74 -15.53
CA SER A 40 3.06 -11.30 -15.53
C SER A 40 4.11 -10.42 -16.23
N GLY A 41 3.68 -9.52 -17.13
CA GLY A 41 4.55 -8.55 -17.80
C GLY A 41 4.77 -7.23 -17.03
N TYR A 42 4.07 -7.00 -15.93
CA TYR A 42 4.21 -5.76 -15.16
C TYR A 42 5.10 -5.97 -13.95
N ASN A 43 6.14 -5.14 -13.83
CA ASN A 43 7.03 -5.12 -12.68
C ASN A 43 7.21 -3.68 -12.18
N THR A 44 6.30 -3.23 -11.33
CA THR A 44 6.32 -1.85 -10.81
C THR A 44 5.68 -1.75 -9.44
N SER A 45 6.28 -0.94 -8.58
CA SER A 45 5.71 -0.61 -7.27
C SER A 45 4.68 0.54 -7.31
N TYR A 46 4.49 1.18 -8.47
CA TYR A 46 3.55 2.30 -8.63
C TYR A 46 2.17 1.88 -9.10
N ALA A 47 1.92 0.59 -9.26
CA ALA A 47 0.63 0.05 -9.62
C ALA A 47 0.20 -1.05 -8.64
N ALA A 48 -1.11 -1.19 -8.47
CA ALA A 48 -1.73 -2.26 -7.68
C ALA A 48 -2.96 -2.78 -8.43
N THR A 49 -3.24 -4.06 -8.26
CA THR A 49 -4.34 -4.74 -8.93
C THR A 49 -5.31 -5.30 -7.93
N TYR A 50 -6.59 -5.18 -8.24
CA TYR A 50 -7.69 -5.73 -7.45
C TYR A 50 -8.54 -6.65 -8.31
N GLY A 51 -8.78 -7.85 -7.82
CA GLY A 51 -9.45 -8.89 -8.60
C GLY A 51 -10.90 -9.09 -8.21
N ASN A 52 -11.78 -8.14 -8.56
CA ASN A 52 -13.22 -8.36 -8.46
C ASN A 52 -14.03 -7.31 -9.23
N TRP A 53 -15.30 -7.62 -9.45
CA TRP A 53 -16.35 -6.66 -9.82
C TRP A 53 -17.31 -6.55 -8.65
N VAL A 54 -17.90 -5.38 -8.48
CA VAL A 54 -18.83 -5.08 -7.41
C VAL A 54 -20.17 -4.67 -7.96
N GLN A 55 -21.23 -5.04 -7.25
CA GLN A 55 -22.59 -4.65 -7.56
C GLN A 55 -23.03 -3.53 -6.62
N LEU A 56 -23.69 -2.56 -7.16
CA LEU A 56 -24.37 -1.52 -6.40
C LEU A 56 -25.75 -1.24 -7.03
N VAL A 57 -26.62 -0.61 -6.28
CA VAL A 57 -27.91 -0.13 -6.80
C VAL A 57 -27.70 1.27 -7.35
N ASP A 58 -27.99 1.46 -8.62
CA ASP A 58 -28.02 2.78 -9.24
C ASP A 58 -29.14 3.62 -8.60
N GLN A 59 -28.78 4.78 -8.08
CA GLN A 59 -29.73 5.66 -7.38
C GLN A 59 -30.80 6.28 -8.29
N PHE A 60 -30.55 6.36 -9.59
CA PHE A 60 -31.46 6.96 -10.54
C PHE A 60 -32.49 5.94 -11.09
N THR A 61 -32.01 4.75 -11.42
CA THR A 61 -32.81 3.69 -12.02
C THR A 61 -33.33 2.66 -11.02
N SER A 62 -32.79 2.66 -9.80
CA SER A 62 -33.00 1.64 -8.76
C SER A 62 -32.69 0.21 -9.24
N GLN A 63 -31.88 0.08 -10.29
CA GLN A 63 -31.46 -1.21 -10.82
C GLN A 63 -30.06 -1.58 -10.34
N PRO A 64 -29.77 -2.87 -10.09
CA PRO A 64 -28.43 -3.33 -9.75
C PRO A 64 -27.51 -3.24 -10.97
N ILE A 65 -26.38 -2.57 -10.83
CA ILE A 65 -25.35 -2.44 -11.87
C ILE A 65 -24.02 -3.02 -11.36
N TRP A 66 -23.24 -3.56 -12.29
CA TRP A 66 -21.91 -4.09 -12.01
C TRP A 66 -20.84 -3.10 -12.47
N LEU A 67 -19.92 -2.77 -11.56
CA LEU A 67 -18.80 -1.87 -11.82
C LEU A 67 -17.47 -2.52 -11.47
N PRO A 68 -16.38 -2.14 -12.16
CA PRO A 68 -15.04 -2.58 -11.80
C PRO A 68 -14.64 -1.97 -10.46
N PHE A 69 -13.87 -2.73 -9.67
CA PHE A 69 -13.51 -2.37 -8.29
C PHE A 69 -12.62 -1.13 -8.15
N SER A 70 -11.95 -0.67 -9.21
CA SER A 70 -10.94 0.40 -9.14
C SER A 70 -11.42 1.71 -8.49
N ALA A 71 -12.67 2.12 -8.74
CA ALA A 71 -13.24 3.31 -8.14
C ALA A 71 -13.41 3.16 -6.61
N PHE A 72 -13.86 1.98 -6.18
CA PHE A 72 -14.03 1.65 -4.77
C PHE A 72 -12.69 1.53 -4.04
N ALA A 73 -11.64 1.02 -4.71
CA ALA A 73 -10.29 1.03 -4.16
C ALA A 73 -9.81 2.46 -3.87
N ALA A 74 -10.07 3.40 -4.77
CA ALA A 74 -9.74 4.80 -4.56
C ALA A 74 -10.51 5.39 -3.36
N ALA A 75 -11.80 5.07 -3.23
CA ALA A 75 -12.61 5.49 -2.09
C ALA A 75 -12.07 4.94 -0.75
N VAL A 76 -11.69 3.64 -0.71
CA VAL A 76 -11.06 3.04 0.48
C VAL A 76 -9.74 3.72 0.81
N PHE A 77 -8.92 4.07 -0.18
CA PHE A 77 -7.67 4.81 0.06
C PHE A 77 -7.93 6.20 0.64
N THR A 78 -8.90 6.93 0.08
CA THR A 78 -9.27 8.26 0.58
C THR A 78 -9.79 8.19 2.01
N ASN A 79 -10.65 7.22 2.31
CA ASN A 79 -11.15 7.00 3.67
C ASN A 79 -10.03 6.61 4.63
N ASN A 80 -9.11 5.74 4.21
CA ASN A 80 -7.94 5.40 5.02
C ASN A 80 -7.06 6.62 5.31
N ASP A 81 -6.92 7.54 4.37
CA ASP A 81 -6.13 8.77 4.56
C ASP A 81 -6.81 9.75 5.53
N ALA A 82 -8.13 9.74 5.61
CA ALA A 82 -8.90 10.56 6.54
C ALA A 82 -8.87 10.01 7.97
N VAL A 83 -8.88 8.68 8.14
CA VAL A 83 -8.95 8.01 9.46
C VAL A 83 -7.56 7.70 10.00
N ALA A 84 -6.62 7.36 9.13
CA ALA A 84 -5.24 7.07 9.43
C ALA A 84 -4.34 7.92 8.53
N TYR A 85 -3.05 7.67 8.53
CA TYR A 85 -2.14 8.36 7.62
C TYR A 85 -1.97 7.58 6.30
N PRO A 86 -1.39 8.19 5.24
CA PRO A 86 -1.15 7.53 3.95
C PRO A 86 -0.36 6.21 4.02
N TRP A 87 0.40 6.01 5.09
CA TRP A 87 1.14 4.77 5.36
C TRP A 87 0.35 3.73 6.15
N GLY A 88 -0.89 4.00 6.53
CA GLY A 88 -1.81 2.97 7.00
C GLY A 88 -2.11 1.97 5.88
N ALA A 89 -2.11 0.67 6.18
CA ALA A 89 -2.48 -0.34 5.19
C ALA A 89 -3.97 -0.20 4.82
N PRO A 90 -4.32 0.06 3.55
CA PRO A 90 -5.72 0.19 3.13
C PRO A 90 -6.33 -1.21 2.88
N ALA A 91 -6.23 -2.07 3.87
CA ALA A 91 -6.69 -3.46 3.80
C ALA A 91 -7.10 -3.98 5.18
N GLY A 92 -7.83 -5.10 5.20
CA GLY A 92 -8.33 -5.73 6.41
C GLY A 92 -9.59 -5.07 6.96
N LEU A 93 -10.13 -5.67 8.01
CA LEU A 93 -11.45 -5.32 8.57
C LEU A 93 -11.52 -3.92 9.21
N ASN A 94 -10.38 -3.37 9.60
CA ASN A 94 -10.34 -2.05 10.23
C ASN A 94 -10.30 -0.89 9.22
N ARG A 95 -9.61 -1.06 8.07
CA ARG A 95 -9.31 0.03 7.14
C ARG A 95 -9.61 -0.29 5.69
N GLY A 96 -9.84 -1.56 5.36
CA GLY A 96 -10.15 -2.01 4.01
C GLY A 96 -11.64 -2.19 3.75
N VAL A 97 -12.51 -1.79 4.66
CA VAL A 97 -13.97 -1.96 4.53
C VAL A 97 -14.50 -1.11 3.37
N ILE A 98 -15.38 -1.73 2.59
CA ILE A 98 -15.99 -1.14 1.40
C ILE A 98 -17.46 -0.91 1.72
N THR A 99 -17.90 0.32 1.55
CA THR A 99 -19.29 0.71 1.78
C THR A 99 -20.00 0.99 0.44
N GLY A 100 -21.35 0.90 0.44
CA GLY A 100 -22.17 1.26 -0.72
C GLY A 100 -22.25 0.20 -1.81
N ILE A 101 -21.77 -1.01 -1.56
CA ILE A 101 -21.92 -2.14 -2.49
C ILE A 101 -22.89 -3.19 -1.90
N THR A 102 -23.60 -3.90 -2.79
CA THR A 102 -24.58 -4.92 -2.44
C THR A 102 -24.05 -6.33 -2.60
N ASP A 103 -23.16 -6.55 -3.56
CA ASP A 103 -22.57 -7.88 -3.83
C ASP A 103 -21.20 -7.75 -4.51
N ILE A 104 -20.48 -8.85 -4.57
CA ILE A 104 -19.23 -9.03 -5.32
C ILE A 104 -19.39 -10.21 -6.29
N ALA A 105 -18.79 -10.10 -7.48
CA ALA A 105 -18.93 -11.11 -8.52
C ALA A 105 -18.48 -12.49 -8.07
N ILE A 106 -17.41 -12.56 -7.28
CA ILE A 106 -16.88 -13.79 -6.70
C ILE A 106 -16.38 -13.51 -5.30
N ASN A 107 -16.79 -14.36 -4.34
CA ASN A 107 -16.23 -14.34 -3.00
C ASN A 107 -15.13 -15.42 -2.90
N PRO A 108 -13.84 -15.07 -3.00
CA PRO A 108 -12.76 -16.03 -3.05
C PRO A 108 -12.55 -16.67 -1.68
N GLN A 109 -12.51 -18.01 -1.65
CA GLN A 109 -12.14 -18.79 -0.48
C GLN A 109 -10.65 -18.66 -0.16
N GLN A 110 -10.20 -19.10 1.02
CA GLN A 110 -8.81 -18.94 1.47
C GLN A 110 -7.79 -19.43 0.44
N LYS A 111 -7.90 -20.64 -0.08
CA LYS A 111 -6.98 -21.16 -1.10
C LYS A 111 -6.95 -20.31 -2.37
N GLN A 112 -8.09 -19.75 -2.76
CA GLN A 112 -8.21 -18.89 -3.93
C GLN A 112 -7.58 -17.52 -3.68
N ARG A 113 -7.75 -16.95 -2.47
CA ARG A 113 -7.06 -15.72 -2.05
C ARG A 113 -5.55 -15.88 -2.07
N ASP A 114 -5.04 -17.01 -1.57
CA ASP A 114 -3.61 -17.30 -1.56
C ASP A 114 -3.02 -17.37 -2.99
N LEU A 115 -3.78 -17.95 -3.93
CA LEU A 115 -3.38 -17.96 -5.35
C LEU A 115 -3.36 -16.57 -5.96
N LEU A 116 -4.40 -15.76 -5.74
CA LEU A 116 -4.46 -14.38 -6.21
C LEU A 116 -3.31 -13.55 -5.63
N TYR A 117 -3.03 -13.74 -4.35
CA TYR A 117 -1.98 -13.02 -3.66
C TYR A 117 -0.57 -13.38 -4.15
N LYS A 118 -0.36 -14.62 -4.62
CA LYS A 118 0.92 -15.03 -5.25
C LYS A 118 1.20 -14.25 -6.53
N ILE A 119 0.19 -13.94 -7.33
CA ILE A 119 0.31 -13.17 -8.58
C ILE A 119 0.12 -11.66 -8.37
N ALA A 120 0.27 -11.16 -7.12
CA ALA A 120 0.12 -9.76 -6.75
C ALA A 120 -1.26 -9.15 -7.05
N VAL A 121 -2.31 -9.94 -7.09
CA VAL A 121 -3.71 -9.48 -7.16
C VAL A 121 -4.26 -9.40 -5.74
N ASN A 122 -4.72 -8.22 -5.35
CA ASN A 122 -5.31 -7.98 -4.04
C ASN A 122 -6.76 -8.46 -4.05
N PRO A 123 -7.12 -9.47 -3.24
CA PRO A 123 -8.49 -9.99 -3.21
C PRO A 123 -9.45 -9.04 -2.52
N VAL A 124 -10.67 -8.99 -3.03
CA VAL A 124 -11.83 -8.37 -2.38
C VAL A 124 -12.74 -9.49 -1.90
N VAL A 125 -13.12 -9.45 -0.64
CA VAL A 125 -13.79 -10.56 0.06
C VAL A 125 -15.02 -10.05 0.79
N ASN A 126 -16.03 -10.88 0.87
CA ASN A 126 -17.16 -10.71 1.78
C ASN A 126 -17.00 -11.68 2.95
N PHE A 127 -16.75 -11.16 4.15
CA PHE A 127 -16.74 -11.95 5.38
C PHE A 127 -18.13 -11.97 6.01
N PRO A 128 -18.66 -13.13 6.40
CA PRO A 128 -19.91 -13.19 7.12
C PRO A 128 -19.90 -12.28 8.35
N ASN A 129 -20.94 -11.48 8.51
CA ASN A 129 -21.16 -10.51 9.60
C ASN A 129 -20.23 -9.28 9.62
N GLU A 130 -19.19 -9.21 8.77
CA GLU A 130 -18.21 -8.10 8.75
C GLU A 130 -18.25 -7.32 7.44
N GLY A 131 -18.89 -7.88 6.41
CA GLY A 131 -19.11 -7.21 5.13
C GLY A 131 -17.94 -7.30 4.16
N PHE A 132 -17.96 -6.39 3.19
CA PHE A 132 -17.00 -6.38 2.08
C PHE A 132 -15.72 -5.66 2.45
N THR A 133 -14.58 -6.26 2.14
CA THR A 133 -13.28 -5.68 2.48
C THR A 133 -12.21 -6.02 1.44
N ILE A 134 -11.25 -5.11 1.29
CA ILE A 134 -9.99 -5.40 0.61
C ILE A 134 -9.14 -6.25 1.56
N TYR A 135 -8.66 -7.40 1.08
CA TYR A 135 -7.87 -8.32 1.90
C TYR A 135 -6.49 -8.59 1.30
N GLY A 136 -5.80 -7.52 0.93
CA GLY A 136 -4.45 -7.55 0.37
C GLY A 136 -3.94 -6.14 0.10
N GLN A 137 -2.61 -5.98 0.10
CA GLN A 137 -1.95 -4.69 -0.12
C GLN A 137 -0.66 -4.79 -0.94
N LYS A 138 -0.59 -5.74 -1.88
CA LYS A 138 0.56 -5.88 -2.76
C LYS A 138 0.55 -4.86 -3.90
N THR A 139 1.74 -4.39 -4.24
CA THR A 139 2.00 -3.71 -5.52
C THR A 139 2.32 -4.76 -6.60
N LEU A 140 2.40 -4.33 -7.86
CA LEU A 140 2.83 -5.20 -8.97
C LEU A 140 4.35 -5.39 -9.05
N LEU A 141 5.08 -5.13 -7.96
CA LEU A 141 6.52 -5.37 -7.92
C LEU A 141 6.79 -6.86 -7.74
N ALA A 142 7.49 -7.47 -8.70
CA ALA A 142 7.79 -8.90 -8.67
C ALA A 142 8.92 -9.24 -7.70
N ALA A 143 9.92 -8.37 -7.56
CA ALA A 143 11.04 -8.58 -6.65
C ALA A 143 10.66 -8.32 -5.19
N PRO A 144 11.04 -9.17 -4.24
CA PRO A 144 10.86 -8.90 -2.81
C PRO A 144 11.60 -7.62 -2.40
N SER A 145 10.86 -6.63 -1.92
CA SER A 145 11.38 -5.32 -1.54
C SER A 145 10.46 -4.69 -0.50
N ALA A 146 10.90 -3.63 0.17
CA ALA A 146 10.02 -2.82 1.00
C ALA A 146 8.88 -2.18 0.18
N PHE A 147 9.10 -1.95 -1.10
CA PHE A 147 8.13 -1.35 -2.02
C PHE A 147 7.13 -2.34 -2.65
N ASP A 148 7.19 -3.60 -2.27
CA ASP A 148 6.20 -4.60 -2.70
C ASP A 148 4.85 -4.45 -1.96
N ARG A 149 4.79 -3.51 -0.98
CA ARG A 149 3.58 -3.18 -0.21
C ARG A 149 3.10 -1.76 -0.50
N ILE A 150 1.77 -1.63 -0.62
CA ILE A 150 1.10 -0.37 -0.94
C ILE A 150 1.35 0.68 0.14
N ASN A 151 1.26 0.31 1.41
CA ASN A 151 1.47 1.24 2.52
C ASN A 151 2.87 1.88 2.50
N VAL A 152 3.92 1.10 2.24
CA VAL A 152 5.30 1.61 2.16
C VAL A 152 5.46 2.51 0.93
N ARG A 153 4.94 2.11 -0.24
CA ARG A 153 5.01 2.96 -1.44
C ARG A 153 4.28 4.29 -1.23
N ARG A 154 3.12 4.29 -0.58
CA ARG A 154 2.37 5.51 -0.27
C ARG A 154 3.09 6.39 0.75
N LEU A 155 3.73 5.79 1.77
CA LEU A 155 4.62 6.51 2.69
C LEU A 155 5.68 7.29 1.94
N PHE A 156 6.43 6.63 1.05
CA PHE A 156 7.50 7.29 0.30
C PHE A 156 6.97 8.38 -0.61
N LEU A 157 5.85 8.17 -1.30
CA LEU A 157 5.23 9.19 -2.15
C LEU A 157 4.83 10.43 -1.34
N PHE A 158 4.33 10.25 -0.12
CA PHE A 158 3.99 11.35 0.78
C PHE A 158 5.23 12.11 1.25
N LEU A 159 6.25 11.39 1.73
CA LEU A 159 7.50 11.98 2.22
C LEU A 159 8.25 12.71 1.10
N GLU A 160 8.41 12.08 -0.07
CA GLU A 160 9.03 12.72 -1.25
C GLU A 160 8.32 14.02 -1.63
N LYS A 161 6.97 14.01 -1.68
CA LYS A 161 6.20 15.20 -2.00
C LYS A 161 6.37 16.30 -0.95
N SER A 162 6.38 15.94 0.32
CA SER A 162 6.55 16.87 1.43
C SER A 162 7.94 17.53 1.40
N VAL A 163 8.99 16.72 1.22
CA VAL A 163 10.36 17.20 1.09
C VAL A 163 10.49 18.15 -0.11
N LEU A 164 10.00 17.76 -1.28
CA LEU A 164 10.06 18.58 -2.48
C LEU A 164 9.30 19.91 -2.36
N ASN A 165 8.19 19.93 -1.64
CA ASN A 165 7.47 21.17 -1.39
C ASN A 165 8.25 22.12 -0.46
N THR A 166 8.98 21.54 0.50
CA THR A 166 9.83 22.29 1.43
C THR A 166 11.09 22.81 0.74
N THR A 167 11.76 21.98 -0.04
CA THR A 167 13.04 22.34 -0.70
C THR A 167 12.92 23.45 -1.75
N LYS A 168 11.72 23.71 -2.26
CA LYS A 168 11.47 24.83 -3.19
C LYS A 168 11.90 26.19 -2.61
N PHE A 169 11.77 26.37 -1.32
CA PHE A 169 12.10 27.64 -0.64
C PHE A 169 13.60 27.81 -0.37
N PHE A 170 14.39 26.77 -0.65
CA PHE A 170 15.85 26.80 -0.49
C PHE A 170 16.59 26.96 -1.82
N VAL A 171 15.86 27.03 -2.92
CA VAL A 171 16.45 27.32 -4.24
C VAL A 171 16.94 28.79 -4.26
N PHE A 172 18.16 29.00 -4.72
CA PHE A 172 18.91 30.29 -4.70
C PHE A 172 19.37 30.76 -3.31
N GLU A 173 19.20 29.98 -2.26
CA GLU A 173 19.83 30.26 -0.97
C GLU A 173 21.33 29.90 -1.02
N PRO A 174 22.21 30.61 -0.32
CA PRO A 174 23.65 30.28 -0.26
C PRO A 174 23.86 28.86 0.33
N ASN A 175 24.70 28.05 -0.29
CA ASN A 175 25.04 26.72 0.25
C ASN A 175 26.05 26.82 1.38
N THR A 176 25.59 27.14 2.57
CA THR A 176 26.37 27.27 3.80
C THR A 176 25.88 26.26 4.83
N THR A 177 26.71 25.96 5.84
CA THR A 177 26.33 25.08 6.97
C THR A 177 25.05 25.58 7.66
N PHE A 178 24.82 26.87 7.71
CA PHE A 178 23.60 27.46 8.25
C PHE A 178 22.36 27.04 7.44
N THR A 179 22.44 27.19 6.12
CA THR A 179 21.33 26.81 5.20
C THR A 179 21.08 25.30 5.22
N GLN A 180 22.13 24.48 5.26
CA GLN A 180 22.05 23.03 5.37
C GLN A 180 21.32 22.62 6.66
N ASN A 181 21.71 23.18 7.81
CA ASN A 181 21.04 22.90 9.10
C ASN A 181 19.60 23.40 9.12
N ARG A 182 19.32 24.58 8.55
CA ARG A 182 17.96 25.12 8.43
C ARG A 182 17.08 24.21 7.59
N LEU A 183 17.58 23.66 6.49
CA LEU A 183 16.87 22.72 5.64
C LEU A 183 16.54 21.43 6.40
N VAL A 184 17.52 20.81 7.08
CA VAL A 184 17.33 19.61 7.90
C VAL A 184 16.25 19.86 8.95
N ASN A 185 16.33 20.97 9.69
CA ASN A 185 15.38 21.32 10.74
C ASN A 185 13.96 21.57 10.20
N THR A 186 13.83 22.05 8.96
CA THR A 186 12.52 22.27 8.33
C THR A 186 11.88 20.97 7.84
N ILE A 187 12.70 19.99 7.40
CA ILE A 187 12.23 18.68 6.92
C ILE A 187 11.91 17.73 8.09
N LYS A 188 12.70 17.79 9.15
CA LYS A 188 12.66 16.86 10.29
C LYS A 188 11.25 16.65 10.88
N PRO A 189 10.40 17.67 11.12
CA PRO A 189 9.07 17.47 11.70
C PRO A 189 8.17 16.51 10.91
N VAL A 190 8.30 16.45 9.59
CA VAL A 190 7.53 15.54 8.73
C VAL A 190 7.92 14.08 9.00
N PHE A 191 9.22 13.82 9.20
CA PHE A 191 9.73 12.49 9.52
C PHE A 191 9.44 12.10 10.98
N ASP A 192 9.50 13.05 11.91
CA ASP A 192 9.10 12.85 13.30
C ASP A 192 7.61 12.47 13.38
N LEU A 193 6.74 13.11 12.59
CA LEU A 193 5.34 12.73 12.48
C LEU A 193 5.21 11.28 11.98
N ALA A 194 5.90 10.91 10.91
CA ALA A 194 5.86 9.56 10.37
C ALA A 194 6.40 8.51 11.36
N LYS A 195 7.40 8.85 12.18
CA LYS A 195 7.93 8.00 13.24
C LYS A 195 6.93 7.84 14.38
N ASN A 196 6.36 8.93 14.88
CA ASN A 196 5.41 8.93 16.00
C ASN A 196 4.09 8.21 15.64
N THR A 197 3.72 8.20 14.37
CA THR A 197 2.50 7.54 13.86
C THR A 197 2.77 6.17 13.22
N GLN A 198 3.90 5.54 13.57
CA GLN A 198 4.23 4.17 13.16
C GLN A 198 4.36 3.97 11.63
N GLY A 199 4.71 5.01 10.89
CA GLY A 199 5.03 4.88 9.46
C GLY A 199 6.47 4.43 9.23
N VAL A 200 7.40 4.88 10.08
CA VAL A 200 8.81 4.51 10.03
C VAL A 200 9.31 4.08 11.41
N TYR A 201 10.21 3.10 11.43
CA TYR A 201 10.94 2.73 12.65
C TYR A 201 11.96 3.80 13.00
N ASP A 202 12.71 4.25 12.00
CA ASP A 202 13.76 5.24 12.15
C ASP A 202 14.09 5.90 10.82
N TYR A 203 14.72 7.07 10.86
CA TYR A 203 15.18 7.79 9.70
C TYR A 203 16.48 8.54 10.01
N LEU A 204 17.26 8.85 8.97
CA LEU A 204 18.46 9.66 9.04
C LEU A 204 18.44 10.65 7.89
N ILE A 205 18.61 11.94 8.19
CA ILE A 205 18.76 13.02 7.19
C ILE A 205 20.20 13.51 7.28
N VAL A 206 20.90 13.42 6.16
CA VAL A 206 22.29 13.88 6.02
C VAL A 206 22.31 15.05 5.05
N CYS A 207 22.72 16.21 5.53
CA CYS A 207 22.96 17.41 4.75
C CYS A 207 24.08 18.19 5.46
N ASN A 208 25.31 17.82 5.19
CA ASN A 208 26.49 18.39 5.83
C ASN A 208 27.70 18.28 4.90
N ALA A 209 28.91 18.59 5.39
CA ALA A 209 30.14 18.54 4.61
C ALA A 209 30.50 17.15 4.04
N THR A 210 29.86 16.07 4.50
CA THR A 210 30.14 14.69 3.98
C THR A 210 29.48 14.45 2.63
N ASN A 211 28.31 15.04 2.37
CA ASN A 211 27.60 14.94 1.10
C ASN A 211 27.54 16.26 0.32
N ASN A 212 27.91 17.39 0.92
CA ASN A 212 28.10 18.67 0.27
C ASN A 212 29.59 19.03 0.32
N THR A 213 30.40 18.33 -0.48
CA THR A 213 31.82 18.61 -0.67
C THR A 213 32.04 19.94 -1.38
N PRO A 214 33.25 20.52 -1.35
CA PRO A 214 33.55 21.74 -2.12
C PRO A 214 33.17 21.65 -3.59
N ASP A 215 33.40 20.50 -4.23
CA ASP A 215 33.02 20.26 -5.63
C ASP A 215 31.51 20.37 -5.87
N VAL A 216 30.68 19.85 -4.94
CA VAL A 216 29.21 19.96 -5.00
C VAL A 216 28.75 21.40 -4.82
N VAL A 217 29.46 22.17 -3.96
CA VAL A 217 29.16 23.57 -3.73
C VAL A 217 29.56 24.42 -4.97
N ASP A 218 30.69 24.11 -5.57
CA ASP A 218 31.19 24.78 -6.79
C ASP A 218 30.27 24.51 -8.00
N ASP A 219 29.61 23.33 -8.04
CA ASP A 219 28.56 23.00 -9.02
C ASP A 219 27.21 23.66 -8.71
N ASN A 220 27.12 24.57 -7.76
CA ASN A 220 25.89 25.26 -7.32
C ASN A 220 24.79 24.29 -6.89
N SER A 221 25.16 23.13 -6.33
CA SER A 221 24.26 22.08 -5.92
C SER A 221 24.19 21.94 -4.40
N LEU A 222 23.01 21.58 -3.87
CA LEU A 222 22.79 21.21 -2.48
C LEU A 222 22.22 19.78 -2.44
N VAL A 223 22.95 18.87 -1.80
CA VAL A 223 22.58 17.46 -1.69
C VAL A 223 22.04 17.16 -0.31
N VAL A 224 20.90 16.48 -0.27
CA VAL A 224 20.28 15.95 0.96
C VAL A 224 20.02 14.48 0.79
N ASP A 225 20.62 13.63 1.61
CA ASP A 225 20.39 12.20 1.64
C ASP A 225 19.46 11.83 2.79
N ILE A 226 18.41 11.09 2.47
CA ILE A 226 17.40 10.67 3.44
C ILE A 226 17.29 9.15 3.44
N TYR A 227 17.67 8.55 4.56
CA TYR A 227 17.60 7.11 4.80
C TYR A 227 16.39 6.80 5.67
N ILE A 228 15.55 5.86 5.24
CA ILE A 228 14.28 5.54 5.90
C ILE A 228 14.20 4.05 6.16
N LYS A 229 13.81 3.67 7.39
CA LYS A 229 13.46 2.30 7.78
C LYS A 229 11.93 2.21 7.90
N PRO A 230 11.19 1.79 6.84
CA PRO A 230 9.73 1.75 6.89
C PRO A 230 9.21 0.63 7.80
N VAL A 231 8.08 0.87 8.44
CA VAL A 231 7.36 -0.15 9.20
C VAL A 231 6.63 -1.10 8.24
N ARG A 232 6.76 -2.40 8.49
CA ARG A 232 6.02 -3.44 7.78
C ARG A 232 4.78 -3.83 8.56
N THR A 233 3.69 -4.06 7.86
CA THR A 233 2.45 -4.57 8.46
C THR A 233 2.48 -6.08 8.60
N ALA A 234 1.90 -6.60 9.69
CA ALA A 234 1.68 -8.02 9.86
C ALA A 234 0.51 -8.47 8.94
N GLU A 235 0.79 -9.37 8.01
CA GLU A 235 -0.21 -9.96 7.11
C GLU A 235 -0.57 -11.38 7.51
N PHE A 236 0.31 -12.05 8.26
CA PHE A 236 0.11 -13.40 8.78
C PHE A 236 0.34 -13.39 10.27
N ILE A 237 -0.61 -13.92 11.00
CA ILE A 237 -0.55 -14.09 12.45
C ILE A 237 -0.57 -15.59 12.74
N LEU A 238 0.54 -16.10 13.28
CA LEU A 238 0.61 -17.47 13.75
C LEU A 238 0.32 -17.49 15.25
N VAL A 239 -0.74 -18.20 15.63
CA VAL A 239 -1.12 -18.36 17.03
C VAL A 239 -0.89 -19.80 17.41
N ASN A 240 0.01 -20.04 18.37
CA ASN A 240 0.30 -21.38 18.88
C ASN A 240 -0.35 -21.52 20.26
N PHE A 241 -1.13 -22.58 20.43
CA PHE A 241 -1.73 -22.96 21.69
C PHE A 241 -1.00 -24.18 22.26
N TYR A 242 -0.48 -24.04 23.47
CA TYR A 242 0.17 -25.12 24.17
C TYR A 242 -0.68 -25.53 25.37
N ALA A 243 -1.12 -26.78 25.40
CA ALA A 243 -1.76 -27.34 26.57
C ALA A 243 -0.67 -27.85 27.55
N THR A 244 -0.56 -27.22 28.70
CA THR A 244 0.40 -27.58 29.74
C THR A 244 -0.26 -28.38 30.85
N LYS A 245 0.52 -29.20 31.55
CA LYS A 245 0.03 -29.92 32.75
C LYS A 245 -0.20 -28.94 33.89
N THR A 246 -1.17 -29.22 34.75
CA THR A 246 -1.55 -28.34 35.87
C THR A 246 -0.40 -28.11 36.88
N SER A 247 0.58 -28.98 36.90
CA SER A 247 1.76 -28.90 37.78
C SER A 247 2.93 -28.13 37.20
N GLN A 248 2.85 -27.64 35.97
CA GLN A 248 3.96 -26.98 35.28
C GLN A 248 3.95 -25.47 35.51
N ASN A 249 5.07 -24.92 35.93
CA ASN A 249 5.23 -23.47 36.14
C ASN A 249 5.48 -22.78 34.79
N PHE A 250 4.71 -21.73 34.46
CA PHE A 250 4.85 -20.99 33.18
C PHE A 250 6.21 -20.31 33.01
N GLN A 251 6.94 -20.03 34.10
CA GLN A 251 8.28 -19.45 34.02
C GLN A 251 9.33 -20.38 33.40
N GLU A 252 9.12 -21.71 33.49
CA GLU A 252 10.00 -22.72 32.91
C GLU A 252 9.78 -22.93 31.40
N LEU A 253 8.66 -22.44 30.86
CA LEU A 253 8.32 -22.57 29.45
C LEU A 253 8.88 -21.40 28.58
N LEU A 254 9.42 -20.37 29.22
CA LEU A 254 9.96 -19.19 28.55
C LEU A 254 11.48 -19.17 28.42
N GLN A 255 12.14 -20.24 28.85
CA GLN A 255 13.58 -20.49 28.63
C GLN A 255 13.78 -21.41 27.43
#